data_30c46f2e741f539117ad1185f7cedbf1
#
_entry.id   30c46f2e741f539117ad1185f7cedbf1
#
_cell.length_a   1.000
_cell.length_b   1.000
_cell.length_c   1.000
_cell.angle_alpha   90.00
_cell.angle_beta   90.00
_cell.angle_gamma   90.00
#
_symmetry.space_group_name_H-M   'P 1'
#
loop_
_entity.id
_entity.type
_entity.pdbx_description
1 polymer ?
#
loop_
_entity_poly.entity_id
_entity_poly.type
_entity_poly.pdbx_seq_one_letter_code
_entity_poly.pdbx_strand_id
1 'polypeptide(L)'
;MFLTKENFMKTIDIINNMIMLIFSICYFYQFIYLIISFIPQKEKEYDDKPNKIAILIAARNEEKVIGGLLESLKEQNYPKEYYDIYLTADNCSDKTALIAKSYGVTVFERENKMQVGKGYVLNFMLKNIAKLNKNYAGYIVFDADNIVDHNFIKEINRVYNDGHQIITSYRNSKNYADNWISAGYGLWYLHEACQLSEARMRLNSSCAVSGTGFFFSQEVLDKCHGWNFFLLTEDIEFSVFNIVNNERIAYAKKAIVYDEQPTDFKKSFIQRLRWSKGYLQVFQKYGMRLYLGINEGNFSCYDMFMNIAPAAILSFSSILLNVASFILGYGDVQSILKLVIGSYSALFVIGLTTTITQWNNIYCNNYKKIGYIFTFPLFMLTYIPISIIAIFAKVEWKPIEHNRSLTLQQIKKK
;
A
#
# COMPACT_ATOMS: atom_id res chain seq x y z
N MET A 1 -3.29 -16.12 -48.43
CA MET A 1 -4.45 -15.22 -48.32
C MET A 1 -4.00 -14.03 -47.50
N PHE A 2 -3.50 -12.97 -48.15
CA PHE A 2 -3.03 -11.77 -47.43
C PHE A 2 -4.27 -11.02 -46.91
N LEU A 3 -4.35 -10.85 -45.61
CA LEU A 3 -5.34 -9.98 -44.98
C LEU A 3 -5.19 -8.58 -45.59
N THR A 4 -6.25 -7.99 -46.12
CA THR A 4 -6.23 -6.61 -46.57
C THR A 4 -5.95 -5.71 -45.34
N LYS A 5 -5.36 -4.53 -45.57
CA LYS A 5 -5.08 -3.54 -44.52
C LYS A 5 -6.30 -3.29 -43.63
N GLU A 6 -7.47 -3.17 -44.24
CA GLU A 6 -8.74 -2.95 -43.56
C GLU A 6 -9.15 -4.12 -42.66
N ASN A 7 -8.99 -5.38 -43.13
CA ASN A 7 -9.31 -6.54 -42.33
C ASN A 7 -8.37 -6.71 -41.14
N PHE A 8 -7.08 -6.33 -41.29
CA PHE A 8 -6.12 -6.37 -40.20
C PHE A 8 -6.45 -5.32 -39.11
N MET A 9 -6.78 -4.08 -39.52
CA MET A 9 -7.21 -3.02 -38.59
C MET A 9 -8.47 -3.43 -37.83
N LYS A 10 -9.49 -3.98 -38.50
CA LYS A 10 -10.70 -4.51 -37.84
C LYS A 10 -10.36 -5.61 -36.82
N THR A 11 -9.43 -6.48 -37.15
CA THR A 11 -8.99 -7.54 -36.22
C THR A 11 -8.35 -6.98 -34.96
N ILE A 12 -7.50 -5.93 -35.09
CA ILE A 12 -6.88 -5.26 -33.93
C ILE A 12 -7.94 -4.58 -33.06
N ASP A 13 -8.90 -3.89 -33.67
CA ASP A 13 -9.98 -3.26 -32.92
C ASP A 13 -10.83 -4.30 -32.16
N ILE A 14 -11.12 -5.44 -32.78
CA ILE A 14 -11.82 -6.54 -32.11
C ILE A 14 -11.01 -7.04 -30.90
N ILE A 15 -9.69 -7.27 -31.05
CA ILE A 15 -8.83 -7.72 -29.95
C ILE A 15 -8.77 -6.68 -28.83
N ASN A 16 -8.60 -5.40 -29.16
CA ASN A 16 -8.60 -4.32 -28.16
C ASN A 16 -9.94 -4.26 -27.41
N ASN A 17 -11.06 -4.38 -28.10
CA ASN A 17 -12.39 -4.41 -27.50
C ASN A 17 -12.57 -5.64 -26.60
N MET A 18 -12.06 -6.81 -26.99
CA MET A 18 -12.06 -8.01 -26.16
C MET A 18 -11.22 -7.83 -24.89
N ILE A 19 -10.01 -7.24 -25.01
CA ILE A 19 -9.17 -6.93 -23.85
C ILE A 19 -9.89 -5.96 -22.91
N MET A 20 -10.51 -4.90 -23.43
CA MET A 20 -11.30 -3.96 -22.63
C MET A 20 -12.48 -4.64 -21.93
N LEU A 21 -13.19 -5.54 -22.64
CA LEU A 21 -14.31 -6.28 -22.06
C LEU A 21 -13.85 -7.19 -20.92
N ILE A 22 -12.78 -7.96 -21.15
CA ILE A 22 -12.17 -8.82 -20.11
C ILE A 22 -11.75 -7.98 -18.89
N PHE A 23 -11.07 -6.85 -19.13
CA PHE A 23 -10.67 -5.94 -18.06
C PHE A 23 -11.88 -5.41 -17.29
N SER A 24 -12.93 -4.99 -18.01
CA SER A 24 -14.15 -4.48 -17.39
C SER A 24 -14.85 -5.55 -16.53
N ILE A 25 -14.93 -6.79 -17.02
CA ILE A 25 -15.51 -7.92 -16.26
C ILE A 25 -14.67 -8.20 -15.01
N CYS A 26 -13.33 -8.31 -15.17
CA CYS A 26 -12.42 -8.61 -14.07
C CYS A 26 -12.44 -7.56 -12.96
N TYR A 27 -12.64 -6.29 -13.29
CA TYR A 27 -12.61 -5.18 -12.33
C TYR A 27 -14.00 -4.61 -11.99
N PHE A 28 -15.09 -5.18 -12.49
CA PHE A 28 -16.45 -4.72 -12.23
C PHE A 28 -16.78 -4.64 -10.74
N TYR A 29 -16.24 -5.55 -9.94
CA TYR A 29 -16.41 -5.55 -8.48
C TYR A 29 -15.88 -4.28 -7.79
N GLN A 30 -14.86 -3.61 -8.35
CA GLN A 30 -14.38 -2.34 -7.81
C GLN A 30 -15.38 -1.20 -7.98
N PHE A 31 -16.22 -1.28 -9.02
CA PHE A 31 -17.36 -0.37 -9.15
C PHE A 31 -18.40 -0.59 -8.05
N ILE A 32 -18.63 -1.84 -7.66
CA ILE A 32 -19.47 -2.18 -6.49
C ILE A 32 -18.84 -1.61 -5.21
N TYR A 33 -17.53 -1.74 -5.05
CA TYR A 33 -16.79 -1.16 -3.92
C TYR A 33 -16.96 0.37 -3.84
N LEU A 34 -16.89 1.04 -4.99
CA LEU A 34 -17.14 2.48 -5.07
C LEU A 34 -18.56 2.83 -4.57
N ILE A 35 -19.58 2.12 -5.02
CA ILE A 35 -20.96 2.35 -4.57
C ILE A 35 -21.08 2.14 -3.05
N ILE A 36 -20.53 1.05 -2.53
CA ILE A 36 -20.55 0.71 -1.09
C ILE A 36 -19.89 1.81 -0.26
N SER A 37 -18.82 2.42 -0.76
CA SER A 37 -18.10 3.48 -0.04
C SER A 37 -18.96 4.75 0.19
N PHE A 38 -19.99 4.99 -0.61
CA PHE A 38 -20.92 6.10 -0.45
C PHE A 38 -22.08 5.80 0.53
N ILE A 39 -22.30 4.54 0.88
CA ILE A 39 -23.38 4.17 1.79
C ILE A 39 -22.97 4.51 3.24
N PRO A 40 -23.72 5.36 3.97
CA PRO A 40 -23.42 5.64 5.37
C PRO A 40 -23.42 4.36 6.20
N GLN A 41 -22.50 4.25 7.15
CA GLN A 41 -22.44 3.14 8.09
C GLN A 41 -22.75 3.65 9.50
N LYS A 42 -23.55 2.90 10.24
CA LYS A 42 -23.72 3.15 11.68
C LYS A 42 -22.39 2.88 12.39
N GLU A 43 -22.07 3.74 13.35
CA GLU A 43 -20.91 3.49 14.20
C GLU A 43 -21.14 2.20 15.00
N LYS A 44 -20.14 1.33 15.00
CA LYS A 44 -20.12 0.12 15.80
C LYS A 44 -19.57 0.47 17.18
N GLU A 45 -20.19 -0.02 18.21
CA GLU A 45 -19.63 0.00 19.56
C GLU A 45 -18.54 -1.08 19.65
N TYR A 46 -17.40 -0.70 20.21
CA TYR A 46 -16.24 -1.58 20.38
C TYR A 46 -15.89 -1.70 21.86
N ASP A 47 -15.34 -2.84 22.24
CA ASP A 47 -14.71 -3.00 23.55
C ASP A 47 -13.38 -2.21 23.59
N ASP A 48 -13.26 -1.30 24.54
CA ASP A 48 -12.08 -0.45 24.76
C ASP A 48 -11.06 -1.09 25.73
N LYS A 49 -11.24 -2.36 26.16
CA LYS A 49 -10.30 -3.05 27.05
C LYS A 49 -8.90 -3.04 26.43
N PRO A 50 -7.89 -2.47 27.12
CA PRO A 50 -6.57 -2.36 26.53
C PRO A 50 -5.86 -3.73 26.51
N ASN A 51 -5.20 -4.02 25.40
CA ASN A 51 -4.30 -5.16 25.22
C ASN A 51 -2.85 -4.70 25.14
N LYS A 52 -1.92 -5.51 25.60
CA LYS A 52 -0.52 -5.18 25.54
C LYS A 52 0.04 -5.37 24.12
N ILE A 53 0.57 -4.29 23.53
CA ILE A 53 0.98 -4.23 22.11
C ILE A 53 2.47 -3.82 22.04
N ALA A 54 3.23 -4.48 21.16
CA ALA A 54 4.56 -4.05 20.79
C ALA A 54 4.54 -3.24 19.50
N ILE A 55 5.18 -2.06 19.51
CA ILE A 55 5.35 -1.21 18.34
C ILE A 55 6.72 -1.48 17.75
N LEU A 56 6.77 -1.83 16.47
CA LEU A 56 7.96 -2.20 15.73
C LEU A 56 8.33 -1.12 14.70
N ILE A 57 9.52 -0.55 14.83
CA ILE A 57 10.03 0.49 13.93
C ILE A 57 11.32 0.02 13.28
N ALA A 58 11.31 -0.12 11.96
CA ALA A 58 12.52 -0.38 11.18
C ALA A 58 13.08 0.95 10.66
N ALA A 59 14.32 1.28 11.04
CA ALA A 59 14.94 2.56 10.69
C ALA A 59 16.31 2.37 10.06
N ARG A 60 16.60 3.12 8.99
CA ARG A 60 17.91 3.15 8.34
C ARG A 60 18.26 4.56 7.90
N ASN A 61 19.12 5.25 8.68
CA ASN A 61 19.53 6.64 8.46
C ASN A 61 18.34 7.62 8.41
N GLU A 62 17.53 7.62 9.46
CA GLU A 62 16.29 8.40 9.59
C GLU A 62 16.38 9.48 10.68
N GLU A 63 17.60 9.96 11.01
CA GLU A 63 17.82 10.94 12.10
C GLU A 63 16.96 12.21 11.96
N LYS A 64 16.61 12.60 10.72
CA LYS A 64 15.84 13.81 10.45
C LYS A 64 14.36 13.68 10.76
N VAL A 65 13.80 12.48 10.73
CA VAL A 65 12.34 12.25 10.77
C VAL A 65 11.87 11.39 11.93
N ILE A 66 12.73 10.50 12.48
CA ILE A 66 12.34 9.55 13.53
C ILE A 66 11.77 10.21 14.78
N GLY A 67 12.24 11.40 15.15
CA GLY A 67 11.74 12.15 16.30
C GLY A 67 10.24 12.44 16.22
N GLY A 68 9.73 12.78 15.04
CA GLY A 68 8.31 13.07 14.83
C GLY A 68 7.41 11.85 15.09
N LEU A 69 7.81 10.66 14.62
CA LEU A 69 7.09 9.42 14.92
C LEU A 69 7.07 9.13 16.41
N LEU A 70 8.25 9.18 17.05
CA LEU A 70 8.38 8.87 18.47
C LEU A 70 7.59 9.83 19.35
N GLU A 71 7.53 11.12 18.99
CA GLU A 71 6.69 12.11 19.67
C GLU A 71 5.21 11.78 19.52
N SER A 72 4.73 11.51 18.30
CA SER A 72 3.34 11.14 18.05
C SER A 72 2.93 9.83 18.75
N LEU A 73 3.86 8.90 18.97
CA LEU A 73 3.63 7.67 19.73
C LEU A 73 3.59 7.93 21.23
N LYS A 74 4.32 8.91 21.76
CA LYS A 74 4.21 9.33 23.17
C LYS A 74 2.87 10.02 23.49
N GLU A 75 2.25 10.64 22.51
CA GLU A 75 0.98 11.36 22.62
C GLU A 75 -0.26 10.48 22.38
N GLN A 76 -0.11 9.15 22.33
CA GLN A 76 -1.25 8.26 22.11
C GLN A 76 -2.25 8.26 23.27
N ASN A 77 -3.55 8.32 22.93
CA ASN A 77 -4.67 8.13 23.85
C ASN A 77 -4.87 6.64 24.19
N TYR A 78 -3.82 6.03 24.72
CA TYR A 78 -3.77 4.63 25.11
C TYR A 78 -2.90 4.50 26.36
N PRO A 79 -3.26 3.63 27.36
CA PRO A 79 -2.48 3.53 28.59
C PRO A 79 -1.04 3.12 28.31
N LYS A 80 -0.08 3.89 28.82
CA LYS A 80 1.34 3.74 28.48
C LYS A 80 1.95 2.42 28.91
N GLU A 81 1.42 1.80 29.95
CA GLU A 81 1.81 0.46 30.44
C GLU A 81 1.39 -0.67 29.49
N TYR A 82 0.47 -0.39 28.54
CA TYR A 82 -0.03 -1.35 27.58
C TYR A 82 0.65 -1.31 26.21
N TYR A 83 1.70 -0.51 26.03
CA TYR A 83 2.52 -0.62 24.81
C TYR A 83 4.00 -0.37 25.08
N ASP A 84 4.83 -1.11 24.38
CA ASP A 84 6.28 -0.94 24.34
C ASP A 84 6.73 -0.57 22.93
N ILE A 85 7.71 0.32 22.80
CA ILE A 85 8.25 0.76 21.51
C ILE A 85 9.62 0.14 21.30
N TYR A 86 9.80 -0.56 20.19
CA TYR A 86 11.05 -1.18 19.76
C TYR A 86 11.48 -0.59 18.42
N LEU A 87 12.73 -0.19 18.33
CA LEU A 87 13.34 0.29 17.10
C LEU A 87 14.55 -0.56 16.76
N THR A 88 14.65 -0.99 15.51
CA THR A 88 15.89 -1.55 14.98
C THR A 88 16.57 -0.53 14.07
N ALA A 89 17.74 -0.05 14.49
CA ALA A 89 18.65 0.75 13.68
C ALA A 89 19.45 -0.19 12.77
N ASP A 90 19.03 -0.31 11.51
CA ASP A 90 19.61 -1.25 10.53
C ASP A 90 20.68 -0.60 9.68
N ASN A 91 21.94 -0.98 9.88
CA ASN A 91 23.10 -0.43 9.17
C ASN A 91 23.12 1.12 9.18
N CYS A 92 22.76 1.74 10.31
CA CYS A 92 22.77 3.19 10.46
C CYS A 92 24.19 3.72 10.63
N SER A 93 24.49 4.83 9.94
CA SER A 93 25.73 5.59 10.08
C SER A 93 25.51 6.99 10.67
N ASP A 94 24.25 7.35 10.96
CA ASP A 94 23.81 8.62 11.51
C ASP A 94 23.38 8.51 12.99
N LYS A 95 22.71 9.53 13.50
CA LYS A 95 22.27 9.61 14.90
C LYS A 95 20.91 8.93 15.18
N THR A 96 20.36 8.17 14.25
CA THR A 96 19.02 7.52 14.37
C THR A 96 18.89 6.75 15.69
N ALA A 97 19.86 5.88 16.02
CA ALA A 97 19.85 5.08 17.26
C ALA A 97 19.94 5.94 18.53
N LEU A 98 20.77 6.99 18.51
CA LEU A 98 20.94 7.91 19.64
C LEU A 98 19.66 8.71 19.91
N ILE A 99 19.03 9.22 18.85
CA ILE A 99 17.77 9.93 18.96
C ILE A 99 16.69 9.02 19.55
N ALA A 100 16.54 7.80 19.03
CA ALA A 100 15.54 6.86 19.55
C ALA A 100 15.77 6.54 21.04
N LYS A 101 17.03 6.29 21.46
CA LYS A 101 17.37 6.07 22.87
C LYS A 101 17.00 7.27 23.76
N SER A 102 17.15 8.51 23.28
CA SER A 102 16.78 9.71 24.05
C SER A 102 15.26 9.84 24.29
N TYR A 103 14.45 9.19 23.46
CA TYR A 103 13.00 9.08 23.66
C TYR A 103 12.59 7.94 24.62
N GLY A 104 13.55 7.18 25.18
CA GLY A 104 13.28 6.04 26.07
C GLY A 104 12.80 4.78 25.35
N VAL A 105 13.07 4.68 24.05
CA VAL A 105 12.72 3.53 23.21
C VAL A 105 13.77 2.43 23.37
N THR A 106 13.34 1.16 23.37
CA THR A 106 14.26 0.04 23.30
C THR A 106 14.84 -0.09 21.89
N VAL A 107 16.14 0.13 21.75
CA VAL A 107 16.82 0.13 20.45
C VAL A 107 17.69 -1.11 20.29
N PHE A 108 17.46 -1.83 19.20
CA PHE A 108 18.37 -2.87 18.71
C PHE A 108 19.19 -2.31 17.54
N GLU A 109 20.48 -2.53 17.55
CA GLU A 109 21.38 -2.15 16.46
C GLU A 109 21.74 -3.40 15.67
N ARG A 110 21.58 -3.33 14.34
CA ARG A 110 21.83 -4.45 13.42
C ARG A 110 22.79 -4.01 12.32
N GLU A 111 23.87 -4.75 12.17
CA GLU A 111 24.81 -4.60 11.05
C GLU A 111 24.78 -5.88 10.19
N ASN A 112 24.17 -5.81 9.04
CA ASN A 112 24.13 -6.93 8.09
C ASN A 112 23.91 -6.40 6.66
N LYS A 113 24.97 -6.45 5.86
CA LYS A 113 24.97 -5.98 4.46
C LYS A 113 24.47 -7.04 3.47
N MET A 114 24.33 -8.28 3.90
CA MET A 114 23.87 -9.37 3.03
C MET A 114 22.34 -9.53 3.06
N GLN A 115 21.73 -9.35 4.22
CA GLN A 115 20.28 -9.46 4.39
C GLN A 115 19.67 -8.06 4.49
N VAL A 116 19.41 -7.46 3.33
CA VAL A 116 18.92 -6.08 3.21
C VAL A 116 17.43 -6.08 2.89
N GLY A 117 16.67 -5.28 3.64
CA GLY A 117 15.22 -5.13 3.48
C GLY A 117 14.45 -5.19 4.79
N LYS A 118 13.27 -4.57 4.82
CA LYS A 118 12.45 -4.43 6.03
C LYS A 118 12.05 -5.79 6.63
N GLY A 119 11.76 -6.80 5.80
CA GLY A 119 11.42 -8.14 6.27
C GLY A 119 12.51 -8.77 7.15
N TYR A 120 13.78 -8.61 6.77
CA TYR A 120 14.91 -9.10 7.58
C TYR A 120 15.05 -8.32 8.90
N VAL A 121 14.78 -7.02 8.88
CA VAL A 121 14.80 -6.17 10.08
C VAL A 121 13.70 -6.57 11.05
N LEU A 122 12.48 -6.80 10.57
CA LEU A 122 11.35 -7.28 11.38
C LEU A 122 11.62 -8.66 11.98
N ASN A 123 12.15 -9.59 11.19
CA ASN A 123 12.55 -10.92 11.69
C ASN A 123 13.59 -10.82 12.82
N PHE A 124 14.62 -9.99 12.64
CA PHE A 124 15.64 -9.76 13.65
C PHE A 124 15.06 -9.14 14.93
N MET A 125 14.19 -8.13 14.79
CA MET A 125 13.55 -7.44 15.90
C MET A 125 12.67 -8.38 16.71
N LEU A 126 11.80 -9.13 16.06
CA LEU A 126 10.88 -10.08 16.69
C LEU A 126 11.63 -11.19 17.44
N LYS A 127 12.74 -11.71 16.87
CA LYS A 127 13.62 -12.68 17.57
C LYS A 127 14.26 -12.10 18.83
N ASN A 128 14.59 -10.81 18.85
CA ASN A 128 15.16 -10.18 20.03
C ASN A 128 14.08 -9.85 21.08
N ILE A 129 12.88 -9.43 20.65
CA ILE A 129 11.72 -9.23 21.54
C ILE A 129 11.33 -10.53 22.23
N ALA A 130 11.30 -11.66 21.51
CA ALA A 130 10.99 -12.97 22.11
C ALA A 130 11.93 -13.35 23.28
N LYS A 131 13.21 -12.93 23.23
CA LYS A 131 14.17 -13.16 24.34
C LYS A 131 13.85 -12.35 25.59
N LEU A 132 13.04 -11.30 25.51
CA LEU A 132 12.66 -10.47 26.64
C LEU A 132 11.57 -11.10 27.52
N ASN A 133 11.00 -12.24 27.10
CA ASN A 133 9.95 -12.96 27.82
C ASN A 133 8.75 -12.08 28.19
N LYS A 134 8.38 -11.12 27.33
CA LYS A 134 7.21 -10.27 27.47
C LYS A 134 6.07 -10.82 26.62
N ASN A 135 4.86 -10.86 27.17
CA ASN A 135 3.68 -11.31 26.47
C ASN A 135 2.98 -10.11 25.81
N TYR A 136 2.78 -10.18 24.49
CA TYR A 136 2.04 -9.20 23.70
C TYR A 136 0.84 -9.85 23.05
N ALA A 137 -0.28 -9.12 22.99
CA ALA A 137 -1.43 -9.51 22.17
C ALA A 137 -1.09 -9.48 20.67
N GLY A 138 -0.21 -8.54 20.28
CA GLY A 138 0.26 -8.41 18.91
C GLY A 138 1.23 -7.25 18.71
N TYR A 139 1.48 -6.95 17.45
CA TYR A 139 2.54 -6.08 16.99
C TYR A 139 2.00 -5.07 16.00
N ILE A 140 2.36 -3.80 16.15
CA ILE A 140 2.11 -2.73 15.16
C ILE A 140 3.43 -2.38 14.48
N VAL A 141 3.42 -2.31 13.16
CA VAL A 141 4.60 -1.96 12.35
C VAL A 141 4.49 -0.55 11.80
N PHE A 142 5.54 0.26 12.01
CA PHE A 142 5.67 1.59 11.41
C PHE A 142 6.97 1.76 10.64
N ASP A 143 6.92 2.61 9.61
CA ASP A 143 8.11 3.18 8.99
C ASP A 143 8.58 4.39 9.82
N ALA A 144 9.89 4.64 9.83
CA ALA A 144 10.51 5.63 10.71
C ALA A 144 10.10 7.08 10.41
N ASP A 145 9.61 7.34 9.19
CA ASP A 145 9.15 8.65 8.74
C ASP A 145 7.69 8.95 9.06
N ASN A 146 6.95 8.03 9.67
CA ASN A 146 5.53 8.18 9.92
C ASN A 146 5.20 9.22 11.01
N ILE A 147 3.97 9.73 10.97
CA ILE A 147 3.29 10.44 12.05
C ILE A 147 1.96 9.74 12.26
N VAL A 148 1.55 9.51 13.50
CA VAL A 148 0.31 8.80 13.81
C VAL A 148 -0.71 9.70 14.51
N ASP A 149 -2.00 9.49 14.26
CA ASP A 149 -3.06 10.17 15.00
C ASP A 149 -3.06 9.73 16.47
N HIS A 150 -3.49 10.62 17.37
CA HIS A 150 -3.49 10.36 18.81
C HIS A 150 -4.31 9.12 19.22
N ASN A 151 -5.28 8.70 18.42
CA ASN A 151 -6.12 7.53 18.71
C ASN A 151 -5.69 6.27 17.97
N PHE A 152 -4.55 6.26 17.28
CA PHE A 152 -4.17 5.17 16.40
C PHE A 152 -4.17 3.82 17.11
N ILE A 153 -3.45 3.70 18.24
CA ILE A 153 -3.35 2.43 18.98
C ILE A 153 -4.71 2.00 19.52
N LYS A 154 -5.49 2.96 20.04
CA LYS A 154 -6.84 2.70 20.52
C LYS A 154 -7.75 2.12 19.44
N GLU A 155 -7.74 2.70 18.24
CA GLU A 155 -8.57 2.23 17.13
C GLU A 155 -8.14 0.88 16.58
N ILE A 156 -6.85 0.58 16.54
CA ILE A 156 -6.34 -0.77 16.23
C ILE A 156 -6.81 -1.77 17.29
N ASN A 157 -6.66 -1.43 18.58
CA ASN A 157 -7.07 -2.30 19.68
C ASN A 157 -8.58 -2.63 19.67
N ARG A 158 -9.42 -1.64 19.30
CA ARG A 158 -10.88 -1.84 19.14
C ARG A 158 -11.20 -2.90 18.09
N VAL A 159 -10.54 -2.80 16.91
CA VAL A 159 -10.76 -3.77 15.82
C VAL A 159 -10.19 -5.15 16.20
N TYR A 160 -9.09 -5.19 16.97
CA TYR A 160 -8.57 -6.43 17.52
C TYR A 160 -9.54 -7.08 18.52
N ASN A 161 -10.13 -6.32 19.45
CA ASN A 161 -11.14 -6.81 20.40
C ASN A 161 -12.41 -7.30 19.68
N ASP A 162 -12.67 -6.83 18.46
CA ASP A 162 -13.75 -7.33 17.60
C ASP A 162 -13.42 -8.71 16.94
N GLY A 163 -12.29 -9.31 17.29
CA GLY A 163 -11.86 -10.65 16.85
C GLY A 163 -10.95 -10.67 15.62
N HIS A 164 -10.50 -9.53 15.12
CA HIS A 164 -9.66 -9.46 13.93
C HIS A 164 -8.17 -9.58 14.27
N GLN A 165 -7.50 -10.57 13.71
CA GLN A 165 -6.12 -10.90 14.03
C GLN A 165 -5.06 -10.12 13.21
N ILE A 166 -5.44 -9.66 12.02
CA ILE A 166 -4.60 -8.82 11.16
C ILE A 166 -5.40 -7.58 10.78
N ILE A 167 -4.80 -6.39 10.92
CA ILE A 167 -5.51 -5.13 10.76
C ILE A 167 -4.63 -4.15 9.99
N THR A 168 -5.14 -3.61 8.89
CA THR A 168 -4.54 -2.46 8.19
C THR A 168 -5.22 -1.17 8.63
N SER A 169 -4.55 -0.04 8.43
CA SER A 169 -5.00 1.28 8.89
C SER A 169 -5.31 2.23 7.75
N TYR A 170 -5.84 3.41 8.07
CA TYR A 170 -6.05 4.49 7.14
C TYR A 170 -4.73 5.22 6.87
N ARG A 171 -4.16 5.02 5.68
CA ARG A 171 -2.93 5.68 5.26
C ARG A 171 -3.22 6.99 4.57
N ASN A 172 -2.60 8.08 5.03
CA ASN A 172 -2.67 9.40 4.45
C ASN A 172 -1.25 9.93 4.17
N SER A 173 -1.13 11.02 3.44
CA SER A 173 0.15 11.66 3.14
C SER A 173 0.36 12.92 3.98
N LYS A 174 1.54 13.08 4.57
CA LYS A 174 1.90 14.31 5.29
C LYS A 174 2.35 15.46 4.37
N ASN A 175 2.62 15.17 3.10
CA ASN A 175 3.10 16.14 2.13
C ASN A 175 2.33 16.15 0.80
N TYR A 176 1.04 15.88 0.84
CA TYR A 176 0.16 15.88 -0.32
C TYR A 176 0.29 17.14 -1.20
N ALA A 177 0.42 18.30 -0.56
CA ALA A 177 0.40 19.61 -1.23
C ALA A 177 1.69 19.99 -1.96
N ASP A 178 2.75 19.19 -1.91
CA ASP A 178 4.07 19.59 -2.41
C ASP A 178 4.11 19.69 -3.93
N ASN A 179 3.70 18.62 -4.62
CA ASN A 179 3.59 18.60 -6.08
C ASN A 179 2.65 17.47 -6.56
N TRP A 180 2.54 17.35 -7.89
CA TRP A 180 1.65 16.35 -8.51
C TRP A 180 2.06 14.90 -8.24
N ILE A 181 3.33 14.63 -7.94
CA ILE A 181 3.83 13.27 -7.63
C ILE A 181 3.36 12.87 -6.23
N SER A 182 3.63 13.68 -5.20
CA SER A 182 3.20 13.42 -3.84
C SER A 182 1.68 13.40 -3.71
N ALA A 183 0.98 14.26 -4.46
CA ALA A 183 -0.47 14.24 -4.56
C ALA A 183 -1.00 12.96 -5.24
N GLY A 184 -0.31 12.47 -6.26
CA GLY A 184 -0.64 11.21 -6.92
C GLY A 184 -0.60 10.01 -5.96
N TYR A 185 0.45 9.88 -5.16
CA TYR A 185 0.53 8.90 -4.09
C TYR A 185 -0.58 9.08 -3.06
N GLY A 186 -0.77 10.33 -2.58
CA GLY A 186 -1.78 10.63 -1.58
C GLY A 186 -3.18 10.26 -2.04
N LEU A 187 -3.57 10.59 -3.29
CA LEU A 187 -4.86 10.20 -3.85
C LEU A 187 -4.99 8.68 -3.99
N TRP A 188 -3.93 7.98 -4.37
CA TRP A 188 -3.96 6.53 -4.44
C TRP A 188 -4.19 5.88 -3.07
N TYR A 189 -3.46 6.30 -2.02
CA TYR A 189 -3.67 5.76 -0.67
C TYR A 189 -5.04 6.11 -0.09
N LEU A 190 -5.54 7.32 -0.36
CA LEU A 190 -6.89 7.70 0.04
C LEU A 190 -7.96 6.87 -0.69
N HIS A 191 -7.77 6.59 -1.98
CA HIS A 191 -8.62 5.67 -2.75
C HIS A 191 -8.60 4.26 -2.14
N GLU A 192 -7.40 3.72 -1.88
CA GLU A 192 -7.24 2.40 -1.26
C GLU A 192 -7.92 2.33 0.11
N ALA A 193 -7.75 3.34 0.96
CA ALA A 193 -8.33 3.38 2.29
C ALA A 193 -9.85 3.52 2.27
N CYS A 194 -10.39 4.51 1.54
CA CYS A 194 -11.80 4.89 1.64
C CYS A 194 -12.74 4.12 0.70
N GLN A 195 -12.24 3.66 -0.44
CA GLN A 195 -13.07 2.97 -1.44
C GLN A 195 -12.82 1.46 -1.45
N LEU A 196 -11.56 1.02 -1.40
CA LEU A 196 -11.26 -0.40 -1.45
C LEU A 196 -11.32 -1.05 -0.06
N SER A 197 -10.52 -0.57 0.91
CA SER A 197 -10.44 -1.21 2.23
C SER A 197 -11.73 -1.09 3.03
N GLU A 198 -12.43 0.03 2.95
CA GLU A 198 -13.74 0.23 3.55
C GLU A 198 -14.78 -0.75 2.99
N ALA A 199 -14.84 -0.92 1.65
CA ALA A 199 -15.76 -1.85 1.02
C ALA A 199 -15.41 -3.31 1.36
N ARG A 200 -14.12 -3.68 1.33
CA ARG A 200 -13.64 -5.00 1.75
C ARG A 200 -14.05 -5.33 3.17
N MET A 201 -13.87 -4.37 4.09
CA MET A 201 -14.27 -4.55 5.48
C MET A 201 -15.77 -4.84 5.60
N ARG A 202 -16.61 -4.09 4.89
CA ARG A 202 -18.08 -4.23 4.91
C ARG A 202 -18.59 -5.52 4.27
N LEU A 203 -17.92 -5.99 3.23
CA LEU A 203 -18.27 -7.22 2.50
C LEU A 203 -17.62 -8.48 3.09
N ASN A 204 -16.98 -8.39 4.25
CA ASN A 204 -16.21 -9.48 4.84
C ASN A 204 -15.12 -10.07 3.93
N SER A 205 -14.65 -9.30 2.96
CA SER A 205 -13.48 -9.61 2.15
C SER A 205 -12.19 -9.16 2.86
N SER A 206 -11.04 -9.67 2.44
CA SER A 206 -9.75 -9.32 3.03
C SER A 206 -9.18 -8.05 2.42
N CYS A 207 -8.69 -7.13 3.26
CA CYS A 207 -7.81 -6.05 2.84
C CYS A 207 -6.39 -6.55 2.55
N ALA A 208 -5.48 -5.63 2.25
CA ALA A 208 -4.04 -5.88 2.24
C ALA A 208 -3.35 -4.92 3.22
N VAL A 209 -2.20 -5.28 3.78
CA VAL A 209 -1.36 -4.32 4.49
C VAL A 209 -0.51 -3.55 3.49
N SER A 210 -0.31 -2.26 3.72
CA SER A 210 0.39 -1.38 2.77
C SER A 210 1.68 -0.80 3.37
N GLY A 211 2.57 -1.68 3.80
CA GLY A 211 3.91 -1.37 4.29
C GLY A 211 3.97 -0.86 5.72
N THR A 212 3.08 0.01 6.14
CA THR A 212 3.13 0.67 7.43
C THR A 212 1.76 0.81 8.08
N GLY A 213 1.73 1.09 9.40
CA GLY A 213 0.49 1.28 10.13
C GLY A 213 -0.40 0.03 10.18
N PHE A 214 0.17 -1.16 10.24
CA PHE A 214 -0.60 -2.39 10.33
C PHE A 214 -0.29 -3.17 11.60
N PHE A 215 -1.26 -3.94 12.04
CA PHE A 215 -1.20 -4.81 13.21
C PHE A 215 -1.30 -6.27 12.79
N PHE A 216 -0.61 -7.14 13.49
CA PHE A 216 -0.82 -8.59 13.50
C PHE A 216 -0.68 -9.14 14.92
N SER A 217 -1.53 -10.12 15.28
CA SER A 217 -1.51 -10.74 16.60
C SER A 217 -0.34 -11.70 16.80
N GLN A 218 -0.07 -12.05 18.06
CA GLN A 218 0.88 -13.10 18.39
C GLN A 218 0.44 -14.46 17.78
N GLU A 219 -0.87 -14.74 17.76
CA GLU A 219 -1.42 -15.95 17.15
C GLU A 219 -1.06 -16.07 15.66
N VAL A 220 -1.16 -14.95 14.90
CA VAL A 220 -0.76 -14.92 13.49
C VAL A 220 0.74 -15.13 13.34
N LEU A 221 1.55 -14.51 14.20
CA LEU A 221 3.01 -14.71 14.17
C LEU A 221 3.38 -16.17 14.40
N ASP A 222 2.69 -16.85 15.33
CA ASP A 222 2.90 -18.26 15.63
C ASP A 222 2.49 -19.16 14.45
N LYS A 223 1.33 -18.89 13.84
CA LYS A 223 0.87 -19.57 12.61
C LYS A 223 1.84 -19.40 11.45
N CYS A 224 2.51 -18.24 11.33
CA CYS A 224 3.53 -17.98 10.35
C CYS A 224 4.91 -18.57 10.73
N HIS A 225 5.05 -19.21 11.90
CA HIS A 225 6.32 -19.68 12.44
C HIS A 225 7.38 -18.57 12.55
N GLY A 226 6.95 -17.37 12.95
CA GLY A 226 7.74 -16.15 12.97
C GLY A 226 7.58 -15.33 11.68
N TRP A 227 8.36 -14.25 11.56
CA TRP A 227 8.33 -13.38 10.37
C TRP A 227 9.23 -13.93 9.27
N ASN A 228 8.65 -14.54 8.24
CA ASN A 228 9.35 -15.21 7.13
C ASN A 228 9.07 -14.60 5.75
N PHE A 229 8.87 -13.28 5.69
CA PHE A 229 8.51 -12.52 4.50
C PHE A 229 9.68 -11.60 4.11
N PHE A 230 10.37 -11.92 2.99
CA PHE A 230 11.64 -11.30 2.63
C PHE A 230 11.69 -10.77 1.19
N LEU A 231 10.58 -10.83 0.44
CA LEU A 231 10.52 -10.27 -0.91
C LEU A 231 10.62 -8.74 -0.87
N LEU A 232 10.78 -8.11 -2.04
CA LEU A 232 10.92 -6.65 -2.15
C LEU A 232 9.70 -5.87 -1.63
N THR A 233 8.55 -6.53 -1.53
CA THR A 233 7.30 -6.07 -0.91
C THR A 233 6.87 -7.12 0.11
N GLU A 234 7.55 -7.14 1.25
CA GLU A 234 7.32 -8.09 2.34
C GLU A 234 5.91 -8.00 2.93
N ASP A 235 5.32 -6.81 2.86
CA ASP A 235 3.95 -6.48 3.28
C ASP A 235 2.90 -7.16 2.39
N ILE A 236 3.07 -7.09 1.09
CA ILE A 236 2.21 -7.78 0.13
C ILE A 236 2.43 -9.29 0.19
N GLU A 237 3.68 -9.74 0.39
CA GLU A 237 3.98 -11.15 0.63
C GLU A 237 3.24 -11.67 1.86
N PHE A 238 3.30 -10.93 2.98
CA PHE A 238 2.57 -11.23 4.21
C PHE A 238 1.06 -11.26 3.97
N SER A 239 0.53 -10.26 3.25
CA SER A 239 -0.91 -10.19 2.93
C SER A 239 -1.37 -11.41 2.14
N VAL A 240 -0.68 -11.71 1.04
CA VAL A 240 -1.06 -12.84 0.17
C VAL A 240 -0.92 -14.17 0.90
N PHE A 241 0.16 -14.37 1.68
CA PHE A 241 0.34 -15.58 2.49
C PHE A 241 -0.84 -15.82 3.43
N ASN A 242 -1.29 -14.80 4.14
CA ASN A 242 -2.41 -14.92 5.07
C ASN A 242 -3.74 -15.16 4.34
N ILE A 243 -4.00 -14.46 3.24
CA ILE A 243 -5.23 -14.61 2.45
C ILE A 243 -5.36 -16.04 1.88
N VAL A 244 -4.28 -16.62 1.33
CA VAL A 244 -4.33 -18.00 0.82
C VAL A 244 -4.37 -19.08 1.92
N ASN A 245 -4.17 -18.69 3.18
CA ASN A 245 -4.39 -19.52 4.36
C ASN A 245 -5.70 -19.18 5.09
N ASN A 246 -6.63 -18.48 4.43
CA ASN A 246 -7.94 -18.09 4.92
C ASN A 246 -7.91 -17.15 6.16
N GLU A 247 -6.80 -16.48 6.42
CA GLU A 247 -6.73 -15.40 7.40
C GLU A 247 -7.21 -14.09 6.78
N ARG A 248 -8.12 -13.42 7.46
CA ARG A 248 -8.70 -12.17 6.98
C ARG A 248 -7.93 -10.97 7.53
N ILE A 249 -7.61 -10.03 6.65
CA ILE A 249 -7.05 -8.72 7.02
C ILE A 249 -8.20 -7.72 7.13
N ALA A 250 -8.44 -7.21 8.32
CA ALA A 250 -9.45 -6.20 8.61
C ALA A 250 -8.93 -4.78 8.39
N TYR A 251 -9.81 -3.79 8.47
CA TYR A 251 -9.48 -2.38 8.28
C TYR A 251 -9.95 -1.52 9.45
N ALA A 252 -9.02 -0.78 10.05
CA ALA A 252 -9.29 0.20 11.10
C ALA A 252 -9.37 1.61 10.51
N LYS A 253 -10.55 2.04 10.08
CA LYS A 253 -10.80 3.32 9.40
C LYS A 253 -10.36 4.55 10.20
N LYS A 254 -10.46 4.50 11.52
CA LYS A 254 -10.13 5.62 12.42
C LYS A 254 -8.66 5.59 12.90
N ALA A 255 -7.92 4.53 12.63
CA ALA A 255 -6.48 4.45 12.88
C ALA A 255 -5.73 5.12 11.73
N ILE A 256 -5.35 6.40 11.88
CA ILE A 256 -4.77 7.20 10.80
C ILE A 256 -3.26 7.30 10.95
N VAL A 257 -2.54 6.95 9.89
CA VAL A 257 -1.09 7.14 9.76
C VAL A 257 -0.79 8.08 8.60
N TYR A 258 0.16 8.97 8.77
CA TYR A 258 0.64 9.91 7.76
C TYR A 258 2.09 9.58 7.43
N ASP A 259 2.39 9.37 6.16
CA ASP A 259 3.74 9.09 5.69
C ASP A 259 4.26 10.12 4.67
N GLU A 260 5.57 10.12 4.43
CA GLU A 260 6.21 11.01 3.48
C GLU A 260 6.23 10.40 2.08
N GLN A 261 5.76 11.15 1.09
CA GLN A 261 5.78 10.72 -0.30
C GLN A 261 6.91 11.39 -1.06
N PRO A 262 7.56 10.68 -2.00
CA PRO A 262 8.54 11.28 -2.91
C PRO A 262 7.96 12.47 -3.67
N THR A 263 8.78 13.52 -3.80
CA THR A 263 8.47 14.69 -4.62
C THR A 263 9.30 14.73 -5.90
N ASP A 264 10.37 13.97 -5.97
CA ASP A 264 11.22 13.82 -7.15
C ASP A 264 10.78 12.64 -8.01
N PHE A 265 10.68 12.85 -9.33
CA PHE A 265 10.20 11.81 -10.26
C PHE A 265 11.13 10.59 -10.30
N LYS A 266 12.45 10.80 -10.25
CA LYS A 266 13.43 9.70 -10.29
C LYS A 266 13.36 8.84 -9.04
N LYS A 267 13.26 9.46 -7.85
CA LYS A 267 13.07 8.74 -6.58
C LYS A 267 11.75 7.96 -6.61
N SER A 268 10.66 8.60 -7.07
CA SER A 268 9.35 7.97 -7.27
C SER A 268 9.40 6.79 -8.25
N PHE A 269 10.11 6.95 -9.37
CA PHE A 269 10.29 5.88 -10.35
C PHE A 269 10.99 4.66 -9.73
N ILE A 270 12.10 4.87 -9.02
CA ILE A 270 12.88 3.79 -8.37
C ILE A 270 12.02 3.06 -7.34
N GLN A 271 11.25 3.80 -6.52
CA GLN A 271 10.36 3.21 -5.52
C GLN A 271 9.28 2.35 -6.16
N ARG A 272 8.56 2.89 -7.16
CA ARG A 272 7.49 2.17 -7.86
C ARG A 272 8.00 1.00 -8.69
N LEU A 273 9.22 1.11 -9.24
CA LEU A 273 9.88 0.00 -9.91
C LEU A 273 10.15 -1.15 -8.93
N ARG A 274 10.60 -0.83 -7.70
CA ARG A 274 10.77 -1.82 -6.63
C ARG A 274 9.44 -2.49 -6.27
N TRP A 275 8.37 -1.70 -6.13
CA TRP A 275 7.04 -2.24 -5.83
C TRP A 275 6.52 -3.14 -6.96
N SER A 276 6.60 -2.70 -8.21
CA SER A 276 6.19 -3.51 -9.36
C SER A 276 6.98 -4.82 -9.45
N LYS A 277 8.29 -4.80 -9.17
CA LYS A 277 9.12 -6.01 -9.11
C LYS A 277 8.71 -6.92 -7.96
N GLY A 278 8.43 -6.36 -6.79
CA GLY A 278 7.95 -7.10 -5.62
C GLY A 278 6.61 -7.79 -5.90
N TYR A 279 5.65 -7.12 -6.51
CA TYR A 279 4.38 -7.74 -6.93
C TYR A 279 4.58 -8.92 -7.88
N LEU A 280 5.49 -8.79 -8.86
CA LEU A 280 5.83 -9.91 -9.74
C LEU A 280 6.44 -11.10 -8.97
N GLN A 281 7.30 -10.84 -7.99
CA GLN A 281 7.88 -11.90 -7.14
C GLN A 281 6.80 -12.59 -6.30
N VAL A 282 5.89 -11.83 -5.70
CA VAL A 282 4.76 -12.37 -4.93
C VAL A 282 3.84 -13.20 -5.83
N PHE A 283 3.54 -12.70 -7.04
CA PHE A 283 2.74 -13.45 -8.01
C PHE A 283 3.41 -14.76 -8.45
N GLN A 284 4.72 -14.74 -8.70
CA GLN A 284 5.47 -15.95 -9.02
C GLN A 284 5.43 -16.98 -7.88
N LYS A 285 5.47 -16.52 -6.62
CA LYS A 285 5.50 -17.39 -5.45
C LYS A 285 4.12 -17.94 -5.06
N TYR A 286 3.07 -17.10 -5.16
CA TYR A 286 1.76 -17.41 -4.62
C TYR A 286 0.61 -17.42 -5.64
N GLY A 287 0.84 -17.02 -6.89
CA GLY A 287 -0.21 -16.87 -7.91
C GLY A 287 -1.05 -18.12 -8.12
N MET A 288 -0.40 -19.31 -8.13
CA MET A 288 -1.13 -20.59 -8.24
C MET A 288 -2.01 -20.86 -7.01
N ARG A 289 -1.56 -20.51 -5.79
CA ARG A 289 -2.35 -20.70 -4.58
C ARG A 289 -3.56 -19.76 -4.55
N LEU A 290 -3.39 -18.50 -5.01
CA LEU A 290 -4.51 -17.58 -5.19
C LEU A 290 -5.52 -18.13 -6.20
N TYR A 291 -5.05 -18.66 -7.34
CA TYR A 291 -5.92 -19.26 -8.36
C TYR A 291 -6.71 -20.47 -7.80
N LEU A 292 -6.07 -21.34 -7.03
CA LEU A 292 -6.75 -22.45 -6.35
C LEU A 292 -7.81 -21.94 -5.35
N GLY A 293 -7.48 -20.92 -4.55
CA GLY A 293 -8.45 -20.29 -3.65
C GLY A 293 -9.66 -19.67 -4.38
N ILE A 294 -9.45 -19.13 -5.60
CA ILE A 294 -10.56 -18.65 -6.45
C ILE A 294 -11.50 -19.82 -6.82
N ASN A 295 -10.95 -20.96 -7.21
CA ASN A 295 -11.72 -22.15 -7.58
C ASN A 295 -12.50 -22.73 -6.37
N GLU A 296 -12.01 -22.49 -5.14
CA GLU A 296 -12.69 -22.84 -3.90
C GLU A 296 -13.76 -21.80 -3.48
N GLY A 297 -13.96 -20.74 -4.29
CA GLY A 297 -14.95 -19.70 -4.03
C GLY A 297 -14.47 -18.60 -3.08
N ASN A 298 -13.18 -18.52 -2.76
CA ASN A 298 -12.63 -17.47 -1.91
C ASN A 298 -12.48 -16.16 -2.69
N PHE A 299 -13.42 -15.23 -2.47
CA PHE A 299 -13.42 -13.93 -3.15
C PHE A 299 -12.20 -13.06 -2.77
N SER A 300 -11.65 -13.20 -1.57
CA SER A 300 -10.42 -12.47 -1.18
C SER A 300 -9.22 -12.91 -2.01
N CYS A 301 -9.15 -14.17 -2.39
CA CYS A 301 -8.14 -14.66 -3.33
C CYS A 301 -8.31 -14.06 -4.72
N TYR A 302 -9.56 -13.92 -5.20
CA TYR A 302 -9.87 -13.25 -6.47
C TYR A 302 -9.45 -11.78 -6.47
N ASP A 303 -9.87 -11.02 -5.46
CA ASP A 303 -9.56 -9.60 -5.31
C ASP A 303 -8.05 -9.39 -5.23
N MET A 304 -7.33 -10.19 -4.44
CA MET A 304 -5.88 -10.12 -4.34
C MET A 304 -5.18 -10.54 -5.64
N PHE A 305 -5.65 -11.57 -6.31
CA PHE A 305 -5.15 -11.98 -7.63
C PHE A 305 -5.29 -10.84 -8.63
N MET A 306 -6.46 -10.18 -8.70
CA MET A 306 -6.69 -9.01 -9.56
C MET A 306 -5.80 -7.82 -9.20
N ASN A 307 -5.45 -7.66 -7.93
CA ASN A 307 -4.57 -6.59 -7.46
C ASN A 307 -3.11 -6.75 -7.91
N ILE A 308 -2.58 -8.00 -7.92
CA ILE A 308 -1.14 -8.23 -8.15
C ILE A 308 -0.79 -8.66 -9.58
N ALA A 309 -1.71 -9.17 -10.39
CA ALA A 309 -1.36 -9.82 -11.65
C ALA A 309 -1.98 -9.26 -12.95
N PRO A 310 -3.30 -9.26 -13.16
CA PRO A 310 -3.83 -9.16 -14.52
C PRO A 310 -3.73 -7.80 -15.17
N ALA A 311 -3.84 -6.70 -14.41
CA ALA A 311 -3.82 -5.35 -15.00
C ALA A 311 -2.52 -5.08 -15.78
N ALA A 312 -1.39 -5.48 -15.23
CA ALA A 312 -0.10 -5.34 -15.91
C ALA A 312 0.00 -6.20 -17.18
N ILE A 313 -0.49 -7.44 -17.14
CA ILE A 313 -0.43 -8.38 -18.28
C ILE A 313 -1.35 -7.89 -19.41
N LEU A 314 -2.58 -7.54 -19.09
CA LEU A 314 -3.56 -7.07 -20.08
C LEU A 314 -3.13 -5.74 -20.69
N SER A 315 -2.66 -4.79 -19.87
CA SER A 315 -2.14 -3.50 -20.35
C SER A 315 -0.91 -3.69 -21.24
N PHE A 316 0.01 -4.56 -20.86
CA PHE A 316 1.21 -4.87 -21.66
C PHE A 316 0.84 -5.49 -23.00
N SER A 317 -0.07 -6.46 -23.01
CA SER A 317 -0.54 -7.11 -24.24
C SER A 317 -1.21 -6.13 -25.20
N SER A 318 -2.06 -5.23 -24.68
CA SER A 318 -2.70 -4.18 -25.48
C SER A 318 -1.67 -3.19 -26.06
N ILE A 319 -0.70 -2.74 -25.26
CA ILE A 319 0.35 -1.83 -25.73
C ILE A 319 1.20 -2.52 -26.81
N LEU A 320 1.65 -3.74 -26.57
CA LEU A 320 2.47 -4.49 -27.52
C LEU A 320 1.76 -4.68 -28.86
N LEU A 321 0.48 -5.04 -28.83
CA LEU A 321 -0.36 -5.19 -30.01
C LEU A 321 -0.46 -3.88 -30.80
N ASN A 322 -0.73 -2.78 -30.13
CA ASN A 322 -0.90 -1.47 -30.79
C ASN A 322 0.43 -0.92 -31.34
N VAL A 323 1.53 -1.09 -30.61
CA VAL A 323 2.88 -0.71 -31.08
C VAL A 323 3.29 -1.56 -32.30
N ALA A 324 3.10 -2.88 -32.24
CA ALA A 324 3.41 -3.77 -33.37
C ALA A 324 2.57 -3.40 -34.60
N SER A 325 1.29 -3.14 -34.41
CA SER A 325 0.39 -2.67 -35.46
C SER A 325 0.88 -1.37 -36.11
N PHE A 326 1.32 -0.41 -35.31
CA PHE A 326 1.83 0.86 -35.79
C PHE A 326 3.11 0.69 -36.61
N ILE A 327 4.07 -0.13 -36.13
CA ILE A 327 5.33 -0.44 -36.83
C ILE A 327 5.06 -1.12 -38.18
N LEU A 328 4.07 -2.00 -38.24
CA LEU A 328 3.67 -2.71 -39.46
C LEU A 328 2.85 -1.83 -40.45
N GLY A 329 2.61 -0.57 -40.12
CA GLY A 329 1.84 0.35 -40.97
C GLY A 329 0.33 0.11 -40.97
N TYR A 330 -0.17 -0.68 -40.00
CA TYR A 330 -1.59 -0.99 -39.81
C TYR A 330 -2.19 -0.24 -38.61
N GLY A 331 -1.43 0.59 -37.91
CA GLY A 331 -1.87 1.32 -36.73
C GLY A 331 -2.89 2.40 -37.08
N ASP A 332 -3.95 2.46 -36.27
CA ASP A 332 -4.92 3.55 -36.30
C ASP A 332 -4.72 4.50 -35.12
N VAL A 333 -4.42 5.74 -35.42
CA VAL A 333 -4.23 6.79 -34.41
C VAL A 333 -5.50 7.01 -33.59
N GLN A 334 -6.67 6.85 -34.20
CA GLN A 334 -7.95 7.03 -33.50
C GLN A 334 -8.17 5.95 -32.40
N SER A 335 -7.80 4.70 -32.69
CA SER A 335 -7.90 3.60 -31.72
C SER A 335 -6.96 3.83 -30.53
N ILE A 336 -5.73 4.29 -30.77
CA ILE A 336 -4.78 4.64 -29.70
C ILE A 336 -5.33 5.80 -28.85
N LEU A 337 -5.87 6.84 -29.49
CA LEU A 337 -6.46 7.99 -28.79
C LEU A 337 -7.65 7.57 -27.92
N LYS A 338 -8.53 6.69 -28.42
CA LYS A 338 -9.66 6.14 -27.62
C LYS A 338 -9.17 5.42 -26.37
N LEU A 339 -8.13 4.59 -26.48
CA LEU A 339 -7.55 3.89 -25.33
C LEU A 339 -6.96 4.86 -24.29
N VAL A 340 -6.20 5.86 -24.75
CA VAL A 340 -5.59 6.87 -23.88
C VAL A 340 -6.65 7.71 -23.17
N ILE A 341 -7.62 8.23 -23.93
CA ILE A 341 -8.71 9.05 -23.37
C ILE A 341 -9.58 8.21 -22.42
N GLY A 342 -9.91 6.97 -22.78
CA GLY A 342 -10.68 6.07 -21.93
C GLY A 342 -9.97 5.77 -20.60
N SER A 343 -8.68 5.42 -20.66
CA SER A 343 -7.87 5.17 -19.48
C SER A 343 -7.72 6.42 -18.60
N TYR A 344 -7.45 7.58 -19.21
CA TYR A 344 -7.38 8.85 -18.50
C TYR A 344 -8.71 9.17 -17.81
N SER A 345 -9.85 9.03 -18.51
CA SER A 345 -11.18 9.33 -17.98
C SER A 345 -11.54 8.41 -16.80
N ALA A 346 -11.24 7.11 -16.88
CA ALA A 346 -11.48 6.18 -15.79
C ALA A 346 -10.66 6.57 -14.53
N LEU A 347 -9.37 6.86 -14.69
CA LEU A 347 -8.50 7.30 -13.60
C LEU A 347 -8.92 8.68 -13.06
N PHE A 348 -9.39 9.59 -13.94
CA PHE A 348 -9.93 10.88 -13.53
C PHE A 348 -11.16 10.72 -12.63
N VAL A 349 -12.07 9.82 -12.96
CA VAL A 349 -13.25 9.52 -12.13
C VAL A 349 -12.83 8.99 -10.75
N ILE A 350 -11.83 8.11 -10.68
CA ILE A 350 -11.26 7.63 -9.41
C ILE A 350 -10.69 8.81 -8.60
N GLY A 351 -9.86 9.65 -9.20
CA GLY A 351 -9.29 10.82 -8.54
C GLY A 351 -10.36 11.82 -8.07
N LEU A 352 -11.38 12.07 -8.88
CA LEU A 352 -12.51 12.95 -8.57
C LEU A 352 -13.32 12.42 -7.39
N THR A 353 -13.78 11.17 -7.46
CA THR A 353 -14.59 10.56 -6.41
C THR A 353 -13.83 10.47 -5.09
N THR A 354 -12.53 10.12 -5.14
CA THR A 354 -11.65 10.11 -3.96
C THR A 354 -11.51 11.52 -3.38
N THR A 355 -11.26 12.53 -4.22
CA THR A 355 -11.12 13.91 -3.74
C THR A 355 -12.41 14.42 -3.09
N ILE A 356 -13.57 14.14 -3.68
CA ILE A 356 -14.87 14.55 -3.13
C ILE A 356 -15.12 13.86 -1.78
N THR A 357 -14.94 12.55 -1.70
CA THR A 357 -15.21 11.78 -0.47
C THR A 357 -14.20 12.08 0.65
N GLN A 358 -12.97 12.43 0.30
CA GLN A 358 -11.88 12.69 1.25
C GLN A 358 -11.49 14.17 1.35
N TRP A 359 -12.38 15.08 0.91
CA TRP A 359 -12.11 16.52 0.87
C TRP A 359 -11.54 17.08 2.16
N ASN A 360 -12.09 16.68 3.30
CA ASN A 360 -11.68 17.14 4.63
C ASN A 360 -10.39 16.47 5.14
N ASN A 361 -10.00 15.32 4.57
CA ASN A 361 -8.79 14.58 4.93
C ASN A 361 -7.59 14.93 4.04
N ILE A 362 -7.81 15.75 2.99
CA ILE A 362 -6.74 16.28 2.14
C ILE A 362 -6.36 17.67 2.68
N TYR A 363 -5.18 17.76 3.29
CA TYR A 363 -4.70 18.98 3.92
C TYR A 363 -3.91 19.84 2.93
N CYS A 364 -4.63 20.64 2.14
CA CYS A 364 -4.06 21.65 1.24
C CYS A 364 -5.15 22.64 0.76
N ASN A 365 -4.72 23.69 0.07
CA ASN A 365 -5.62 24.67 -0.51
C ASN A 365 -6.55 24.04 -1.57
N ASN A 366 -7.80 24.50 -1.63
CA ASN A 366 -8.85 23.92 -2.49
C ASN A 366 -8.47 23.89 -3.97
N TYR A 367 -7.77 24.92 -4.48
CA TYR A 367 -7.32 24.93 -5.88
C TYR A 367 -6.33 23.80 -6.18
N LYS A 368 -5.47 23.42 -5.22
CA LYS A 368 -4.56 22.27 -5.38
C LYS A 368 -5.33 20.95 -5.36
N LYS A 369 -6.33 20.81 -4.46
CA LYS A 369 -7.19 19.61 -4.47
C LYS A 369 -7.80 19.37 -5.83
N ILE A 370 -8.37 20.43 -6.43
CA ILE A 370 -8.99 20.35 -7.77
C ILE A 370 -7.92 20.10 -8.84
N GLY A 371 -6.81 20.85 -8.82
CA GLY A 371 -5.76 20.72 -9.83
C GLY A 371 -5.14 19.31 -9.88
N TYR A 372 -4.97 18.68 -8.72
CA TYR A 372 -4.37 17.33 -8.67
C TYR A 372 -5.31 16.22 -9.13
N ILE A 373 -6.62 16.44 -9.23
CA ILE A 373 -7.54 15.51 -9.90
C ILE A 373 -7.10 15.28 -11.35
N PHE A 374 -6.70 16.36 -12.05
CA PHE A 374 -6.26 16.29 -13.45
C PHE A 374 -4.88 15.67 -13.63
N THR A 375 -4.00 15.78 -12.64
CA THR A 375 -2.65 15.18 -12.73
C THR A 375 -2.61 13.75 -12.21
N PHE A 376 -3.59 13.30 -11.45
CA PHE A 376 -3.67 11.94 -10.94
C PHE A 376 -3.66 10.86 -12.03
N PRO A 377 -4.44 10.98 -13.13
CA PRO A 377 -4.34 10.05 -14.24
C PRO A 377 -2.93 9.97 -14.84
N LEU A 378 -2.25 11.12 -15.00
CA LEU A 378 -0.88 11.15 -15.53
C LEU A 378 0.08 10.40 -14.61
N PHE A 379 -0.04 10.60 -13.28
CA PHE A 379 0.75 9.86 -12.31
C PHE A 379 0.52 8.35 -12.42
N MET A 380 -0.73 7.91 -12.48
CA MET A 380 -1.09 6.49 -12.58
C MET A 380 -0.64 5.87 -13.91
N LEU A 381 -0.77 6.57 -15.03
CA LEU A 381 -0.33 6.08 -16.33
C LEU A 381 1.19 5.86 -16.40
N THR A 382 1.98 6.55 -15.57
CA THR A 382 3.43 6.28 -15.48
C THR A 382 3.75 4.90 -14.89
N TYR A 383 2.80 4.19 -14.22
CA TYR A 383 3.00 2.80 -13.80
C TYR A 383 3.12 1.84 -14.98
N ILE A 384 2.54 2.15 -16.14
CA ILE A 384 2.61 1.28 -17.32
C ILE A 384 4.07 1.02 -17.74
N PRO A 385 4.87 2.06 -18.10
CA PRO A 385 6.27 1.82 -18.45
C PRO A 385 7.10 1.26 -17.28
N ILE A 386 6.80 1.65 -16.03
CA ILE A 386 7.49 1.12 -14.85
C ILE A 386 7.27 -0.39 -14.71
N SER A 387 6.03 -0.86 -14.88
CA SER A 387 5.70 -2.29 -14.77
C SER A 387 6.34 -3.10 -15.90
N ILE A 388 6.43 -2.57 -17.10
CA ILE A 388 7.14 -3.20 -18.22
C ILE A 388 8.64 -3.35 -17.90
N ILE A 389 9.27 -2.28 -17.42
CA ILE A 389 10.68 -2.31 -17.03
C ILE A 389 10.92 -3.29 -15.89
N ALA A 390 9.99 -3.38 -14.92
CA ALA A 390 10.09 -4.30 -13.79
C ALA A 390 10.16 -5.77 -14.20
N ILE A 391 9.57 -6.17 -15.34
CA ILE A 391 9.64 -7.54 -15.84
C ILE A 391 11.11 -7.93 -16.10
N PHE A 392 11.87 -7.05 -16.73
CA PHE A 392 13.22 -7.33 -17.20
C PHE A 392 14.33 -6.86 -16.23
N ALA A 393 14.03 -5.87 -15.39
CA ALA A 393 15.01 -5.26 -14.51
C ALA A 393 15.40 -6.19 -13.35
N LYS A 394 16.70 -6.18 -13.00
CA LYS A 394 17.18 -6.63 -11.70
C LYS A 394 17.05 -5.45 -10.73
N VAL A 395 16.22 -5.62 -9.72
CA VAL A 395 15.93 -4.58 -8.74
C VAL A 395 16.40 -5.02 -7.38
N GLU A 396 17.21 -4.18 -6.74
CA GLU A 396 17.68 -4.35 -5.37
C GLU A 396 16.99 -3.35 -4.45
N TRP A 397 16.86 -3.71 -3.19
CA TRP A 397 16.34 -2.79 -2.18
C TRP A 397 17.34 -1.66 -1.94
N LYS A 398 16.89 -0.40 -2.03
CA LYS A 398 17.67 0.80 -1.70
C LYS A 398 16.84 1.70 -0.80
N PRO A 399 17.44 2.29 0.25
CA PRO A 399 16.74 3.25 1.11
C PRO A 399 16.36 4.50 0.30
N ILE A 400 15.24 5.12 0.69
CA ILE A 400 14.82 6.43 0.21
C ILE A 400 15.04 7.40 1.36
N GLU A 401 15.64 8.56 1.07
CA GLU A 401 15.84 9.60 2.07
C GLU A 401 14.52 10.32 2.37
N HIS A 402 14.20 10.46 3.64
CA HIS A 402 13.12 11.27 4.17
C HIS A 402 13.69 12.52 4.84
N ASN A 403 13.08 13.67 4.62
CA ASN A 403 13.63 14.95 5.06
C ASN A 403 12.62 15.84 5.79
N ARG A 404 11.35 15.42 5.92
CA ARG A 404 10.29 16.24 6.49
C ARG A 404 9.94 15.81 7.89
N SER A 405 10.54 16.50 8.85
CA SER A 405 10.09 16.46 10.25
C SER A 405 8.87 17.39 10.39
N LEU A 406 7.68 16.81 10.53
CA LEU A 406 6.42 17.53 10.76
C LEU A 406 5.74 16.97 12.00
N THR A 407 4.99 17.81 12.69
CA THR A 407 4.06 17.38 13.76
C THR A 407 2.66 17.16 13.18
N LEU A 408 1.82 16.40 13.89
CA LEU A 408 0.42 16.17 13.50
C LEU A 408 -0.35 17.51 13.33
N GLN A 409 -0.09 18.49 14.21
CA GLN A 409 -0.68 19.83 14.11
C GLN A 409 -0.25 20.57 12.84
N GLN A 410 1.00 20.46 12.44
CA GLN A 410 1.50 21.09 11.22
C GLN A 410 0.92 20.45 9.96
N ILE A 411 0.66 19.15 9.97
CA ILE A 411 0.00 18.45 8.86
C ILE A 411 -1.44 18.96 8.72
N LYS A 412 -2.22 19.02 9.82
CA LYS A 412 -3.64 19.40 9.81
C LYS A 412 -3.89 20.90 9.59
N LYS A 413 -2.87 21.78 9.73
CA LYS A 413 -2.99 23.23 9.50
C LYS A 413 -2.81 23.65 8.02
N LYS A 414 -2.39 22.75 7.13
CA LYS A 414 -2.23 23.02 5.69
C LYS A 414 -3.54 22.89 4.94
#